data_6a5353ca533a5a12fc6a83633123272a
#
_entry.id   6a5353ca533a5a12fc6a83633123272a
#
_cell.length_a   1.000
_cell.length_b   1.000
_cell.length_c   1.000
_cell.angle_alpha   90.00
_cell.angle_beta   90.00
_cell.angle_gamma   90.00
#
_symmetry.space_group_name_H-M   'P 1'
#
loop_
_entity.id
_entity.type
_entity.pdbx_description
1 polymer ?
#
loop_
_entity_poly.entity_id
_entity_poly.type
_entity_poly.pdbx_seq_one_letter_code
_entity_poly.pdbx_strand_id
1 'polypeptide(L)'
;MSKRTGLIGTKIGNSSFYDDSGKSLPVTILKIDECVVSDIKTIEKHGYSSLQLVSINGKNEIKKLKKPQQKMFADLKINPKKIIKEFRVDQDNTLDIGATLDVSHLKTDQFVDVTSVSIGKVLLELWKDIILVD
;
A
#
# COMPACT_ATOMS: atom_id res chain seq x y z
N MET A 1 0.91 2.86 20.91
CA MET A 1 1.42 3.49 19.68
C MET A 1 0.25 3.76 18.75
N SER A 2 0.23 4.93 18.19
CA SER A 2 -0.82 5.30 17.25
C SER A 2 -0.63 4.58 15.90
N LYS A 3 -1.66 3.92 15.41
CA LYS A 3 -1.63 3.24 14.12
C LYS A 3 -1.71 4.24 12.97
N ARG A 4 -0.69 4.22 12.13
CA ARG A 4 -0.64 4.98 10.88
C ARG A 4 -1.10 4.09 9.72
N THR A 5 -1.43 4.70 8.58
CA THR A 5 -1.80 3.95 7.38
C THR A 5 -0.59 3.17 6.83
N GLY A 6 -0.86 2.00 6.26
CA GLY A 6 0.14 1.24 5.51
C GLY A 6 0.31 1.73 4.07
N LEU A 7 1.14 1.04 3.31
CA LEU A 7 1.41 1.31 1.89
C LEU A 7 1.28 0.04 1.07
N ILE A 8 1.06 0.21 -0.22
CA ILE A 8 0.99 -0.87 -1.20
C ILE A 8 2.28 -0.87 -2.01
N GLY A 9 2.89 -2.04 -2.16
CA GLY A 9 4.14 -2.17 -2.89
C GLY A 9 4.23 -3.48 -3.69
N THR A 10 5.26 -3.57 -4.49
CA THR A 10 5.56 -4.72 -5.33
C THR A 10 6.97 -5.22 -5.04
N LYS A 11 7.13 -6.52 -4.80
CA LYS A 11 8.45 -7.12 -4.64
C LYS A 11 9.17 -7.16 -5.99
N ILE A 12 10.35 -6.55 -6.06
CA ILE A 12 11.22 -6.60 -7.24
C ILE A 12 12.14 -7.81 -7.15
N GLY A 13 12.73 -8.08 -6.01
CA GLY A 13 13.65 -9.18 -5.81
C GLY A 13 14.47 -9.07 -4.55
N ASN A 14 15.44 -9.96 -4.42
CA ASN A 14 16.39 -10.01 -3.31
C ASN A 14 17.75 -9.53 -3.78
N SER A 15 18.48 -8.85 -2.90
CA SER A 15 19.84 -8.37 -3.15
C SER A 15 20.67 -8.40 -1.87
N SER A 16 21.90 -7.95 -1.97
CA SER A 16 22.78 -7.77 -0.83
C SER A 16 23.13 -6.30 -0.70
N PHE A 17 23.11 -5.81 0.51
CA PHE A 17 23.55 -4.47 0.86
C PHE A 17 24.82 -4.59 1.72
N TYR A 18 25.80 -3.75 1.47
CA TYR A 18 27.03 -3.70 2.25
C TYR A 18 26.99 -2.49 3.19
N ASP A 19 27.16 -2.79 4.48
CA ASP A 19 27.25 -1.77 5.50
C ASP A 19 28.61 -1.07 5.45
N ASP A 20 28.72 0.10 6.08
CA ASP A 20 29.98 0.87 6.20
C ASP A 20 31.11 0.05 6.84
N SER A 21 30.78 -0.93 7.65
CA SER A 21 31.70 -1.91 8.22
C SER A 21 32.14 -3.03 7.28
N GLY A 22 31.63 -3.07 6.04
CA GLY A 22 31.90 -4.12 5.04
C GLY A 22 31.11 -5.42 5.22
N LYS A 23 30.13 -5.45 6.14
CA LYS A 23 29.21 -6.60 6.29
C LYS A 23 28.21 -6.67 5.16
N SER A 24 28.07 -7.87 4.58
CA SER A 24 26.99 -8.17 3.62
C SER A 24 25.68 -8.44 4.37
N LEU A 25 24.65 -7.66 4.06
CA LEU A 25 23.31 -7.81 4.61
C LEU A 25 22.37 -8.27 3.50
N PRO A 26 21.63 -9.38 3.67
CA PRO A 26 20.59 -9.75 2.73
C PRO A 26 19.43 -8.77 2.82
N VAL A 27 18.97 -8.27 1.67
CA VAL A 27 17.87 -7.33 1.57
C VAL A 27 16.84 -7.76 0.54
N THR A 28 15.61 -7.37 0.75
CA THR A 28 14.53 -7.48 -0.22
C THR A 28 14.18 -6.11 -0.75
N ILE A 29 14.15 -5.97 -2.07
CA ILE A 29 13.82 -4.71 -2.73
C ILE A 29 12.33 -4.69 -3.02
N LEU A 30 11.66 -3.70 -2.46
CA LEU A 30 10.25 -3.43 -2.66
C LEU A 30 10.08 -2.10 -3.39
N LYS A 31 9.30 -2.11 -4.46
CA LYS A 31 8.86 -0.88 -5.12
C LYS A 31 7.54 -0.45 -4.50
N ILE A 32 7.52 0.70 -3.86
CA ILE A 32 6.30 1.27 -3.30
C ILE A 32 5.62 2.10 -4.37
N ASP A 33 4.37 1.77 -4.65
CA ASP A 33 3.55 2.55 -5.56
C ASP A 33 3.02 3.80 -4.87
N GLU A 34 2.87 4.85 -5.65
CA GLU A 34 2.17 6.04 -5.18
C GLU A 34 0.70 5.69 -4.94
N CYS A 35 0.20 6.02 -3.75
CA CYS A 35 -1.15 5.70 -3.31
C CYS A 35 -1.93 6.97 -3.03
N VAL A 36 -3.23 6.93 -3.32
CA VAL A 36 -4.16 8.02 -3.03
C VAL A 36 -5.24 7.53 -2.08
N VAL A 37 -5.60 8.36 -1.12
CA VAL A 37 -6.73 8.10 -0.23
C VAL A 37 -8.03 8.28 -1.02
N SER A 38 -8.74 7.20 -1.26
CA SER A 38 -10.00 7.20 -2.01
C SER A 38 -11.23 7.35 -1.12
N ASP A 39 -11.15 6.88 0.12
CA ASP A 39 -12.27 6.96 1.07
C ASP A 39 -11.75 6.91 2.51
N ILE A 40 -12.56 7.46 3.42
CA ILE A 40 -12.31 7.45 4.85
C ILE A 40 -13.49 6.78 5.55
N LYS A 41 -13.20 5.75 6.32
CA LYS A 41 -14.19 5.10 7.17
C LYS A 41 -14.13 5.69 8.57
N THR A 42 -15.27 6.09 9.08
CA THR A 42 -15.42 6.66 10.42
C THR A 42 -16.23 5.76 11.32
N ILE A 43 -16.02 5.85 12.63
CA ILE A 43 -16.75 5.04 13.60
C ILE A 43 -18.24 5.36 13.56
N GLU A 44 -18.61 6.62 13.36
CA GLU A 44 -20.01 7.06 13.34
C GLU A 44 -20.80 6.46 12.15
N LYS A 45 -20.19 6.40 10.97
CA LYS A 45 -20.85 5.92 9.75
C LYS A 45 -20.65 4.43 9.49
N HIS A 46 -19.50 3.89 9.85
CA HIS A 46 -19.08 2.54 9.44
C HIS A 46 -18.74 1.62 10.61
N GLY A 47 -18.69 2.14 11.86
CA GLY A 47 -18.35 1.39 13.05
C GLY A 47 -16.86 1.11 13.25
N TYR A 48 -16.00 1.61 12.39
CA TYR A 48 -14.54 1.51 12.51
C TYR A 48 -13.84 2.65 11.80
N SER A 49 -12.60 2.92 12.18
CA SER A 49 -11.77 3.95 11.57
C SER A 49 -10.73 3.32 10.64
N SER A 50 -10.78 3.67 9.37
CA SER A 50 -9.81 3.21 8.37
C SER A 50 -9.66 4.19 7.21
N LEU A 51 -8.54 4.06 6.48
CA LEU A 51 -8.31 4.74 5.22
C LEU A 51 -8.29 3.72 4.09
N GLN A 52 -9.02 4.01 3.01
CA GLN A 52 -8.96 3.23 1.79
C GLN A 52 -7.92 3.84 0.85
N LEU A 53 -6.88 3.07 0.53
CA LEU A 53 -5.83 3.47 -0.39
C LEU A 53 -5.98 2.77 -1.73
N VAL A 54 -5.68 3.53 -2.78
CA VAL A 54 -5.65 3.05 -4.16
C VAL A 54 -4.29 3.34 -4.75
N SER A 55 -3.67 2.32 -5.34
CA SER A 55 -2.43 2.50 -6.09
C SER A 55 -2.73 3.16 -7.45
N ILE A 56 -2.01 4.23 -7.78
CA ILE A 56 -2.22 5.02 -9.00
C ILE A 56 -1.14 4.81 -10.07
N ASN A 57 -0.01 4.24 -9.71
CA ASN A 57 1.09 4.00 -10.65
C ASN A 57 0.87 2.72 -11.47
N GLY A 58 0.17 2.84 -12.57
CA GLY A 58 -0.07 1.73 -13.49
C GLY A 58 -0.65 2.18 -14.81
N LYS A 59 -0.65 1.28 -15.78
CA LYS A 59 -1.41 1.47 -17.02
C LYS A 59 -2.89 1.63 -16.67
N ASN A 60 -3.57 2.52 -17.36
CA ASN A 60 -4.99 2.80 -17.20
C ASN A 60 -5.82 1.50 -17.20
N GLU A 61 -6.13 0.97 -16.02
CA GLU A 61 -6.91 -0.25 -15.85
C GLU A 61 -8.38 0.01 -15.51
N ILE A 62 -8.83 1.27 -15.65
CA ILE A 62 -10.24 1.65 -15.39
C ILE A 62 -11.21 0.74 -16.11
N LYS A 63 -10.91 0.35 -17.35
CA LYS A 63 -11.78 -0.52 -18.16
C LYS A 63 -11.94 -1.93 -17.58
N LYS A 64 -11.02 -2.38 -16.73
CA LYS A 64 -11.05 -3.69 -16.08
C LYS A 64 -11.82 -3.68 -14.76
N LEU A 65 -12.19 -2.52 -14.26
CA LEU A 65 -12.94 -2.36 -13.02
C LEU A 65 -14.44 -2.51 -13.27
N LYS A 66 -15.14 -2.88 -12.22
CA LYS A 66 -16.62 -2.92 -12.24
C LYS A 66 -17.18 -1.50 -12.32
N LYS A 67 -18.32 -1.34 -12.98
CA LYS A 67 -18.97 -0.03 -13.21
C LYS A 67 -19.09 0.86 -11.95
N PRO A 68 -19.51 0.36 -10.75
CA PRO A 68 -19.58 1.19 -9.56
C PRO A 68 -18.24 1.77 -9.14
N GLN A 69 -17.15 0.97 -9.26
CA GLN A 69 -15.80 1.41 -8.97
C GLN A 69 -15.30 2.43 -9.99
N GLN A 70 -15.62 2.24 -11.27
CA GLN A 70 -15.27 3.19 -12.32
C GLN A 70 -15.87 4.58 -12.04
N LYS A 71 -17.13 4.63 -11.61
CA LYS A 71 -17.79 5.88 -11.24
C LYS A 71 -17.10 6.57 -10.07
N MET A 72 -16.80 5.83 -9.01
CA MET A 72 -16.12 6.36 -7.83
C MET A 72 -14.77 7.00 -8.20
N PHE A 73 -13.98 6.34 -9.06
CA PHE A 73 -12.69 6.87 -9.48
C PHE A 73 -12.79 8.03 -10.46
N ALA A 74 -13.82 8.04 -11.29
CA ALA A 74 -14.11 9.18 -12.16
C ALA A 74 -14.45 10.45 -11.34
N ASP A 75 -15.24 10.30 -10.29
CA ASP A 75 -15.60 11.39 -9.38
C ASP A 75 -14.36 11.96 -8.64
N LEU A 76 -13.43 11.09 -8.29
CA LEU A 76 -12.16 11.47 -7.64
C LEU A 76 -11.08 11.93 -8.65
N LYS A 77 -11.32 11.80 -9.95
CA LYS A 77 -10.36 12.09 -11.04
C LYS A 77 -9.04 11.34 -10.91
N ILE A 78 -9.10 10.11 -10.44
CA ILE A 78 -7.95 9.23 -10.23
C ILE A 78 -7.92 8.15 -11.31
N ASN A 79 -6.73 7.81 -11.78
CA ASN A 79 -6.49 6.65 -12.65
C ASN A 79 -5.97 5.48 -11.79
N PRO A 80 -6.85 4.62 -11.27
CA PRO A 80 -6.43 3.58 -10.33
C PRO A 80 -5.75 2.42 -11.04
N LYS A 81 -4.82 1.81 -10.35
CA LYS A 81 -4.45 0.42 -10.53
C LYS A 81 -5.52 -0.47 -9.87
N LYS A 82 -5.56 -1.74 -10.23
CA LYS A 82 -6.57 -2.70 -9.73
C LYS A 82 -6.59 -2.87 -8.20
N ILE A 83 -5.55 -2.44 -7.49
CA ILE A 83 -5.38 -2.71 -6.07
C ILE A 83 -5.98 -1.59 -5.24
N ILE A 84 -6.96 -1.97 -4.42
CA ILE A 84 -7.63 -1.13 -3.44
C ILE A 84 -7.52 -1.85 -2.10
N LYS A 85 -6.98 -1.18 -1.08
CA LYS A 85 -6.85 -1.75 0.26
C LYS A 85 -7.23 -0.75 1.34
N GLU A 86 -7.85 -1.26 2.39
CA GLU A 86 -8.16 -0.51 3.60
C GLU A 86 -7.13 -0.79 4.68
N PHE A 87 -6.68 0.26 5.34
CA PHE A 87 -5.80 0.18 6.50
C PHE A 87 -6.48 0.79 7.71
N ARG A 88 -6.56 0.05 8.79
CA ARG A 88 -7.06 0.60 10.04
C ARG A 88 -6.07 1.60 10.61
N VAL A 89 -6.58 2.76 10.96
CA VAL A 89 -5.81 3.86 11.53
C VAL A 89 -6.51 4.39 12.78
N ASP A 90 -5.73 4.99 13.66
CA ASP A 90 -6.30 5.73 14.79
C ASP A 90 -6.92 7.04 14.29
N GLN A 91 -7.90 7.55 15.00
CA GLN A 91 -8.62 8.76 14.61
C GLN A 91 -7.70 9.97 14.40
N ASP A 92 -6.61 10.04 15.17
CA ASP A 92 -5.64 11.14 15.12
C ASP A 92 -4.77 11.10 13.85
N ASN A 93 -4.72 9.95 13.16
CA ASN A 93 -3.88 9.71 11.98
C ASN A 93 -4.68 9.65 10.67
N THR A 94 -5.88 10.18 10.64
CA THR A 94 -6.68 10.25 9.42
C THR A 94 -6.11 11.29 8.46
N LEU A 95 -6.12 10.95 7.16
CA LEU A 95 -5.72 11.82 6.07
C LEU A 95 -6.95 12.20 5.25
N ASP A 96 -6.89 13.36 4.59
CA ASP A 96 -7.98 13.82 3.75
C ASP A 96 -8.12 12.97 2.46
N ILE A 97 -9.33 12.91 1.93
CA ILE A 97 -9.60 12.26 0.64
C ILE A 97 -8.81 12.97 -0.45
N GLY A 98 -8.12 12.21 -1.29
CA GLY A 98 -7.25 12.73 -2.34
C GLY A 98 -5.81 12.98 -1.89
N ALA A 99 -5.47 12.79 -0.62
CA ALA A 99 -4.09 12.86 -0.15
C ALA A 99 -3.25 11.77 -0.82
N THR A 100 -2.05 12.13 -1.25
CA THR A 100 -1.11 11.23 -1.92
C THR A 100 -0.06 10.75 -0.92
N LEU A 101 0.21 9.46 -0.94
CA LEU A 101 1.22 8.81 -0.11
C LEU A 101 2.25 8.12 -1.01
N ASP A 102 3.51 8.30 -0.69
CA ASP A 102 4.64 7.66 -1.37
C ASP A 102 5.62 7.04 -0.36
N VAL A 103 6.80 6.65 -0.82
CA VAL A 103 7.86 6.07 0.02
C VAL A 103 8.25 6.97 1.19
N SER A 104 8.10 8.29 1.07
CA SER A 104 8.47 9.24 2.14
C SER A 104 7.65 9.08 3.42
N HIS A 105 6.53 8.38 3.35
CA HIS A 105 5.73 8.01 4.53
C HIS A 105 6.50 7.10 5.49
N LEU A 106 7.41 6.28 4.98
CA LEU A 106 8.28 5.40 5.77
C LEU A 106 9.59 6.13 6.09
N LYS A 107 10.04 5.98 7.32
CA LYS A 107 11.33 6.53 7.78
C LYS A 107 12.43 5.50 7.63
N THR A 108 13.67 5.96 7.47
CA THR A 108 14.85 5.10 7.52
C THR A 108 14.93 4.40 8.89
N ASP A 109 15.39 3.16 8.90
CA ASP A 109 15.50 2.31 10.12
C ASP A 109 14.18 2.03 10.85
N GLN A 110 13.06 2.18 10.16
CA GLN A 110 11.75 1.83 10.68
C GLN A 110 11.45 0.35 10.45
N PHE A 111 10.95 -0.33 11.47
CA PHE A 111 10.41 -1.68 11.33
C PHE A 111 9.02 -1.63 10.73
N VAL A 112 8.77 -2.54 9.80
CA VAL A 112 7.46 -2.66 9.13
C VAL A 112 7.03 -4.12 9.05
N ASP A 113 5.73 -4.35 9.11
CA ASP A 113 5.15 -5.65 8.84
C ASP A 113 4.78 -5.76 7.36
N VAL A 114 5.20 -6.85 6.74
CA VAL A 114 4.95 -7.11 5.32
C VAL A 114 3.97 -8.28 5.21
N THR A 115 2.85 -8.03 4.56
CA THR A 115 1.80 -9.02 4.34
C THR A 115 1.60 -9.25 2.85
N SER A 116 1.57 -10.50 2.43
CA SER A 116 1.32 -10.88 1.06
C SER A 116 0.58 -12.22 1.01
N VAL A 117 -0.04 -12.50 -0.13
CA VAL A 117 -0.67 -13.80 -0.39
C VAL A 117 0.25 -14.63 -1.26
N SER A 118 0.63 -15.81 -0.80
CA SER A 118 1.44 -16.76 -1.57
C SER A 118 0.57 -17.70 -2.39
N ILE A 119 1.16 -18.33 -3.41
CA ILE A 119 0.47 -19.32 -4.26
C ILE A 119 0.15 -20.61 -3.49
N GLY A 120 0.78 -20.83 -2.34
CA GLY A 120 0.51 -21.99 -1.47
C GLY A 120 1.07 -23.32 -1.97
N LYS A 121 2.07 -23.32 -2.84
CA LYS A 121 2.78 -24.50 -3.34
C LYS A 121 4.21 -24.59 -2.79
N VAL A 122 4.82 -25.77 -2.87
CA VAL A 122 6.17 -26.09 -2.37
C VAL A 122 7.26 -25.19 -2.93
N LEU A 123 7.10 -24.63 -4.14
CA LEU A 123 7.92 -23.58 -4.71
C LEU A 123 7.19 -22.25 -4.53
N LEU A 124 7.58 -21.52 -3.51
CA LEU A 124 7.01 -20.24 -3.14
C LEU A 124 7.45 -19.15 -4.10
N GLU A 125 6.68 -18.94 -5.16
CA GLU A 125 6.65 -17.62 -5.80
C GLU A 125 5.75 -16.72 -4.98
N LEU A 126 6.34 -15.75 -4.31
CA LEU A 126 5.57 -14.68 -3.66
C LEU A 126 4.87 -13.86 -4.74
N TRP A 127 3.58 -13.66 -4.55
CA TRP A 127 2.82 -12.72 -5.37
C TRP A 127 3.47 -11.34 -5.33
N LYS A 128 3.40 -10.66 -6.46
CA LYS A 128 4.07 -9.36 -6.64
C LYS A 128 3.53 -8.26 -5.74
N ASP A 129 2.29 -8.38 -5.32
CA ASP A 129 1.62 -7.33 -4.55
C ASP A 129 1.81 -7.55 -3.05
N ILE A 130 2.47 -6.61 -2.41
CA ILE A 130 2.79 -6.64 -0.98
C ILE A 130 2.12 -5.47 -0.31
N ILE A 131 1.57 -5.72 0.88
CA ILE A 131 1.01 -4.69 1.75
C ILE A 131 1.99 -4.47 2.89
N LEU A 132 2.42 -3.22 3.07
CA LEU A 132 3.26 -2.80 4.18
C LEU A 132 2.38 -2.15 5.24
N VAL A 133 2.50 -2.63 6.48
CA VAL A 133 1.86 -2.04 7.65
C VAL A 133 2.92 -1.62 8.63
N ASP A 134 2.74 -0.44 9.19
CA ASP A 134 3.61 0.15 10.21
C ASP A 134 3.29 -0.42 11.60
#